data_816e670bbbb64f57c8dcb9a4f52a6dc8
#
_entry.id   816e670bbbb64f57c8dcb9a4f52a6dc8
#
_cell.length_a   1.000
_cell.length_b   1.000
_cell.length_c   1.000
_cell.angle_alpha   90.00
_cell.angle_beta   90.00
_cell.angle_gamma   90.00
#
_symmetry.space_group_name_H-M   'P 1'
#
loop_
_entity.id
_entity.type
_entity.pdbx_description
1 polymer ?
#
loop_
_entity_poly.entity_id
_entity_poly.type
_entity_poly.pdbx_seq_one_letter_code
_entity_poly.pdbx_strand_id
1 'polypeptide(L)'
;MMCFVLALGIAASLAAGFPSESSAATREDLIEAAKKEREVVFYTTTNLEEAGAMSGRFKAKYPFLDVNINRAEGERIVTKVLQEARAKKSLVDVMQTPAFYLHALKTRGILGEYSSPEDRFYPRNFKEEKSWTTTYYNPYVVLYNTKLVAAQNLPKRYEDLLNPFWKNKMILEKDKIDWFTAMLQILGREKGVRYMRDLSRQNPMLRIGQTLITQLVAAGEIALQINANAVSVNRLKQRGAPIDWVALGPLPGLMVGVGLMSQAPHPAAARLFVDFLLSKEGQQLYQSAGRLIARSDLPQDESMKVRGAQIVPVDPAWAENFDEDSKLMKEIFPN
;
A
#
# COMPACT_ATOMS: atom_id res chain seq x y z
N MET A 1 -88.61 12.25 -20.94
CA MET A 1 -87.29 12.53 -21.62
C MET A 1 -86.45 13.34 -20.62
N MET A 2 -85.56 12.70 -19.92
CA MET A 2 -84.82 13.24 -18.80
C MET A 2 -83.36 13.52 -19.26
N CYS A 3 -82.92 14.79 -19.23
CA CYS A 3 -81.59 15.18 -19.45
C CYS A 3 -80.78 15.01 -18.21
N PHE A 4 -79.70 14.18 -18.26
CA PHE A 4 -78.66 14.09 -17.24
C PHE A 4 -77.56 15.12 -17.53
N VAL A 5 -77.29 16.00 -16.57
CA VAL A 5 -76.16 16.93 -16.58
C VAL A 5 -75.03 16.25 -15.83
N LEU A 6 -73.89 16.05 -16.52
CA LEU A 6 -72.65 15.53 -15.93
C LEU A 6 -71.83 16.73 -15.37
N ALA A 7 -71.60 16.75 -14.08
CA ALA A 7 -70.69 17.69 -13.44
C ALA A 7 -69.26 17.12 -13.43
N LEU A 8 -68.32 17.82 -14.06
CA LEU A 8 -66.89 17.52 -14.07
C LEU A 8 -66.27 18.12 -12.79
N GLY A 9 -65.86 17.25 -11.88
CA GLY A 9 -65.02 17.61 -10.70
C GLY A 9 -63.55 17.68 -11.09
N ILE A 10 -62.96 18.86 -10.97
CA ILE A 10 -61.49 19.07 -11.12
C ILE A 10 -60.85 18.72 -9.78
N ALA A 11 -60.15 17.60 -9.73
CA ALA A 11 -59.29 17.25 -8.61
C ALA A 11 -57.93 17.94 -8.78
N ALA A 12 -57.65 18.96 -7.97
CA ALA A 12 -56.33 19.57 -7.87
C ALA A 12 -55.38 18.66 -7.08
N SER A 13 -54.48 17.98 -7.75
CA SER A 13 -53.36 17.25 -7.14
C SER A 13 -52.34 18.22 -6.58
N LEU A 14 -52.31 18.38 -5.28
CA LEU A 14 -51.13 18.98 -4.58
C LEU A 14 -49.97 17.99 -4.67
N ALA A 15 -49.07 18.30 -5.60
CA ALA A 15 -47.72 17.66 -5.61
C ALA A 15 -46.93 18.21 -4.42
N ALA A 16 -46.92 17.47 -3.32
CA ALA A 16 -45.96 17.72 -2.24
C ALA A 16 -44.55 17.44 -2.80
N GLY A 17 -43.79 18.48 -3.09
CA GLY A 17 -42.36 18.38 -3.44
C GLY A 17 -41.60 17.78 -2.28
N PHE A 18 -41.11 16.56 -2.47
CA PHE A 18 -40.09 15.97 -1.59
C PHE A 18 -38.81 16.78 -1.75
N PRO A 19 -38.19 17.26 -0.69
CA PRO A 19 -36.88 17.84 -0.78
C PRO A 19 -35.86 16.72 -1.08
N SER A 20 -35.53 16.53 -2.34
CA SER A 20 -34.43 15.74 -2.79
C SER A 20 -33.23 16.67 -2.93
N GLU A 21 -32.47 16.79 -1.86
CA GLU A 21 -31.06 17.13 -1.89
C GLU A 21 -30.41 16.56 -0.64
N SER A 22 -29.81 15.37 -0.78
CA SER A 22 -28.74 14.94 0.11
C SER A 22 -27.61 15.95 -0.08
N SER A 23 -27.62 17.02 0.72
CA SER A 23 -26.50 17.96 0.81
C SER A 23 -25.28 17.15 1.15
N ALA A 24 -24.35 17.02 0.19
CA ALA A 24 -23.03 16.49 0.47
C ALA A 24 -22.45 17.31 1.63
N ALA A 25 -22.13 16.65 2.75
CA ALA A 25 -21.58 17.31 3.94
C ALA A 25 -20.40 18.20 3.52
N THR A 26 -20.43 19.45 3.92
CA THR A 26 -19.38 20.40 3.59
C THR A 26 -18.09 20.04 4.33
N ARG A 27 -16.96 20.63 3.90
CA ARG A 27 -15.70 20.44 4.60
C ARG A 27 -15.77 20.96 6.04
N GLU A 28 -16.53 22.02 6.27
CA GLU A 28 -16.80 22.59 7.59
C GLU A 28 -17.55 21.63 8.49
N ASP A 29 -18.59 20.99 7.98
CA ASP A 29 -19.35 19.95 8.71
C ASP A 29 -18.47 18.77 9.10
N LEU A 30 -17.57 18.36 8.19
CA LEU A 30 -16.60 17.30 8.44
C LEU A 30 -15.61 17.68 9.55
N ILE A 31 -15.14 18.92 9.57
CA ILE A 31 -14.25 19.44 10.62
C ILE A 31 -14.96 19.48 11.97
N GLU A 32 -16.20 19.97 12.02
CA GLU A 32 -16.97 20.02 13.28
C GLU A 32 -17.29 18.62 13.84
N ALA A 33 -17.57 17.66 12.96
CA ALA A 33 -17.71 16.27 13.38
C ALA A 33 -16.40 15.69 13.93
N ALA A 34 -15.28 15.91 13.23
CA ALA A 34 -13.96 15.45 13.63
C ALA A 34 -13.47 16.05 14.96
N LYS A 35 -13.85 17.30 15.28
CA LYS A 35 -13.57 17.91 16.60
C LYS A 35 -14.17 17.12 17.76
N LYS A 36 -15.31 16.46 17.53
CA LYS A 36 -15.97 15.63 18.55
C LYS A 36 -15.27 14.29 18.71
N GLU A 37 -14.70 13.74 17.62
CA GLU A 37 -14.01 12.46 17.60
C GLU A 37 -12.62 12.53 18.22
N ARG A 38 -11.87 13.62 18.04
CA ARG A 38 -10.60 13.99 18.68
C ARG A 38 -9.39 13.13 18.34
N GLU A 39 -9.55 12.00 17.68
CA GLU A 39 -8.45 11.11 17.33
C GLU A 39 -8.67 10.38 15.99
N VAL A 40 -7.58 9.85 15.44
CA VAL A 40 -7.54 8.92 14.31
C VAL A 40 -6.66 7.75 14.71
N VAL A 41 -7.16 6.53 14.58
CA VAL A 41 -6.36 5.31 14.72
C VAL A 41 -5.85 4.88 13.35
N PHE A 42 -4.55 5.02 13.15
CA PHE A 42 -3.86 4.81 11.89
C PHE A 42 -3.03 3.52 11.90
N TYR A 43 -3.46 2.52 11.12
CA TYR A 43 -2.69 1.31 10.91
C TYR A 43 -1.85 1.43 9.63
N THR A 44 -0.54 1.22 9.72
CA THR A 44 0.35 1.44 8.58
C THR A 44 1.50 0.45 8.50
N THR A 45 1.93 0.16 7.27
CA THR A 45 3.19 -0.53 6.97
C THR A 45 4.35 0.44 6.72
N THR A 46 4.08 1.74 6.62
CA THR A 46 5.09 2.79 6.50
C THR A 46 5.96 2.82 7.75
N ASN A 47 7.26 3.13 7.63
CA ASN A 47 8.12 3.20 8.80
C ASN A 47 7.69 4.32 9.77
N LEU A 48 8.05 4.17 11.06
CA LEU A 48 7.58 5.08 12.11
C LEU A 48 8.05 6.53 11.94
N GLU A 49 9.22 6.75 11.36
CA GLU A 49 9.76 8.09 11.11
C GLU A 49 8.86 8.85 10.11
N GLU A 50 8.52 8.21 8.98
CA GLU A 50 7.64 8.80 7.97
C GLU A 50 6.20 8.94 8.48
N ALA A 51 5.65 7.91 9.12
CA ALA A 51 4.31 7.96 9.69
C ALA A 51 4.19 9.05 10.78
N GLY A 52 5.23 9.21 11.60
CA GLY A 52 5.32 10.27 12.61
C GLY A 52 5.38 11.68 12.00
N ALA A 53 6.15 11.86 10.92
CA ALA A 53 6.21 13.13 10.20
C ALA A 53 4.84 13.52 9.60
N MET A 54 4.12 12.54 8.99
CA MET A 54 2.75 12.73 8.49
C MET A 54 1.79 13.12 9.61
N SER A 55 1.81 12.37 10.71
CA SER A 55 0.99 12.62 11.90
C SER A 55 1.26 14.02 12.50
N GLY A 56 2.53 14.38 12.67
CA GLY A 56 2.91 15.68 13.21
C GLY A 56 2.45 16.85 12.34
N ARG A 57 2.55 16.70 11.02
CA ARG A 57 2.09 17.72 10.08
C ARG A 57 0.57 17.82 10.03
N PHE A 58 -0.12 16.67 10.09
CA PHE A 58 -1.58 16.64 10.20
C PHE A 58 -2.07 17.31 11.49
N LYS A 59 -1.44 17.00 12.65
CA LYS A 59 -1.75 17.62 13.94
C LYS A 59 -1.49 19.14 13.93
N ALA A 60 -0.44 19.61 13.25
CA ALA A 60 -0.21 21.05 13.09
C ALA A 60 -1.34 21.74 12.31
N LYS A 61 -1.98 21.05 11.36
CA LYS A 61 -3.12 21.55 10.59
C LYS A 61 -4.45 21.43 11.34
N TYR A 62 -4.62 20.36 12.12
CA TYR A 62 -5.81 20.06 12.92
C TYR A 62 -5.42 19.79 14.38
N PRO A 63 -5.13 20.86 15.19
CA PRO A 63 -4.57 20.69 16.53
C PRO A 63 -5.47 19.93 17.51
N PHE A 64 -6.75 19.82 17.19
CA PHE A 64 -7.76 19.09 17.97
C PHE A 64 -7.80 17.58 17.70
N LEU A 65 -6.98 17.08 16.74
CA LEU A 65 -6.90 15.67 16.40
C LEU A 65 -5.55 15.06 16.79
N ASP A 66 -5.59 13.95 17.51
CA ASP A 66 -4.44 13.08 17.73
C ASP A 66 -4.43 11.92 16.72
N VAL A 67 -3.24 11.47 16.33
CA VAL A 67 -3.09 10.30 15.42
C VAL A 67 -2.38 9.18 16.17
N ASN A 68 -3.12 8.12 16.45
CA ASN A 68 -2.62 6.92 17.13
C ASN A 68 -2.06 5.94 16.10
N ILE A 69 -0.74 5.89 15.95
CA ILE A 69 -0.07 5.07 14.95
C ILE A 69 0.14 3.65 15.46
N ASN A 70 -0.34 2.66 14.70
CA ASN A 70 -0.03 1.25 14.89
C ASN A 70 0.70 0.73 13.65
N ARG A 71 1.99 0.48 13.81
CA ARG A 71 2.86 0.00 12.71
C ARG A 71 3.14 -1.48 12.83
N ALA A 72 2.87 -2.22 11.76
CA ALA A 72 3.32 -3.60 11.61
C ALA A 72 3.67 -3.90 10.15
N GLU A 73 4.31 -5.05 9.89
CA GLU A 73 4.54 -5.53 8.52
C GLU A 73 3.23 -6.03 7.87
N GLY A 74 3.22 -6.10 6.53
CA GLY A 74 2.01 -6.28 5.72
C GLY A 74 1.09 -7.41 6.15
N GLU A 75 1.55 -8.65 6.18
CA GLU A 75 0.72 -9.81 6.57
C GLU A 75 0.23 -9.70 8.02
N ARG A 76 1.07 -9.19 8.92
CA ARG A 76 0.72 -9.07 10.35
C ARG A 76 -0.37 -8.06 10.59
N ILE A 77 -0.29 -6.89 9.92
CA ILE A 77 -1.29 -5.84 10.11
C ILE A 77 -2.64 -6.26 9.52
N VAL A 78 -2.63 -6.96 8.38
CA VAL A 78 -3.85 -7.52 7.77
C VAL A 78 -4.46 -8.60 8.65
N THR A 79 -3.65 -9.54 9.16
CA THR A 79 -4.12 -10.58 10.09
C THR A 79 -4.77 -9.97 11.32
N LYS A 80 -4.17 -8.91 11.89
CA LYS A 80 -4.74 -8.17 13.02
C LYS A 80 -6.12 -7.60 12.69
N VAL A 81 -6.25 -6.90 11.57
CA VAL A 81 -7.52 -6.32 11.10
C VAL A 81 -8.58 -7.40 10.87
N LEU A 82 -8.20 -8.53 10.26
CA LEU A 82 -9.12 -9.66 10.06
C LEU A 82 -9.59 -10.29 11.38
N GLN A 83 -8.72 -10.36 12.39
CA GLN A 83 -9.10 -10.84 13.73
C GLN A 83 -10.04 -9.87 14.44
N GLU A 84 -9.77 -8.55 14.36
CA GLU A 84 -10.63 -7.50 14.91
C GLU A 84 -12.02 -7.53 14.26
N ALA A 85 -12.09 -7.66 12.93
CA ALA A 85 -13.34 -7.78 12.19
C ALA A 85 -14.15 -9.03 12.59
N ARG A 86 -13.49 -10.19 12.73
CA ARG A 86 -14.14 -11.44 13.23
C ARG A 86 -14.67 -11.28 14.65
N ALA A 87 -13.97 -10.54 15.49
CA ALA A 87 -14.40 -10.23 16.86
C ALA A 87 -15.48 -9.13 16.92
N LYS A 88 -15.91 -8.58 15.77
CA LYS A 88 -16.84 -7.43 15.66
C LYS A 88 -16.33 -6.20 16.45
N LYS A 89 -15.00 -6.04 16.52
CA LYS A 89 -14.35 -4.89 17.15
C LYS A 89 -13.53 -4.19 16.07
N SER A 90 -14.00 -3.02 15.64
CA SER A 90 -13.20 -2.16 14.77
C SER A 90 -12.40 -1.20 15.65
N LEU A 91 -11.08 -1.30 15.60
CA LEU A 91 -10.17 -0.46 16.38
C LEU A 91 -9.39 0.50 15.48
N VAL A 92 -9.56 0.41 14.17
CA VAL A 92 -8.80 1.14 13.17
C VAL A 92 -9.73 2.02 12.32
N ASP A 93 -9.29 3.25 12.07
CA ASP A 93 -10.00 4.22 11.23
C ASP A 93 -9.47 4.21 9.80
N VAL A 94 -8.15 4.33 9.68
CA VAL A 94 -7.45 4.46 8.40
C VAL A 94 -6.37 3.39 8.30
N MET A 95 -6.36 2.69 7.17
CA MET A 95 -5.33 1.72 6.86
C MET A 95 -4.49 2.16 5.67
N GLN A 96 -3.16 2.15 5.86
CA GLN A 96 -2.19 2.35 4.79
C GLN A 96 -1.27 1.13 4.68
N THR A 97 -1.38 0.42 3.56
CA THR A 97 -0.66 -0.83 3.34
C THR A 97 -0.51 -1.06 1.83
N PRO A 98 0.32 -2.02 1.37
CA PRO A 98 0.28 -2.41 -0.03
C PRO A 98 -1.13 -2.59 -0.56
N ALA A 99 -1.40 -2.02 -1.75
CA ALA A 99 -2.71 -2.01 -2.39
C ALA A 99 -3.29 -3.44 -2.58
N PHE A 100 -2.40 -4.40 -2.77
CA PHE A 100 -2.72 -5.82 -2.76
C PHE A 100 -3.51 -6.25 -1.50
N TYR A 101 -3.08 -5.82 -0.32
CA TYR A 101 -3.78 -6.12 0.93
C TYR A 101 -5.08 -5.33 1.08
N LEU A 102 -5.11 -4.07 0.60
CA LEU A 102 -6.34 -3.26 0.61
C LEU A 102 -7.41 -3.90 -0.27
N HIS A 103 -7.05 -4.41 -1.45
CA HIS A 103 -7.96 -5.15 -2.30
C HIS A 103 -8.52 -6.41 -1.60
N ALA A 104 -7.65 -7.18 -0.95
CA ALA A 104 -8.05 -8.35 -0.17
C ALA A 104 -9.00 -8.01 1.00
N LEU A 105 -8.87 -6.84 1.62
CA LEU A 105 -9.79 -6.36 2.65
C LEU A 105 -11.09 -5.84 2.06
N LYS A 106 -11.04 -5.16 0.90
CA LYS A 106 -12.21 -4.70 0.17
C LYS A 106 -13.13 -5.85 -0.22
N THR A 107 -12.59 -6.91 -0.84
CA THR A 107 -13.36 -8.08 -1.26
C THR A 107 -14.06 -8.80 -0.09
N ARG A 108 -13.58 -8.56 1.15
CA ARG A 108 -14.18 -9.05 2.40
C ARG A 108 -15.13 -8.04 3.07
N GLY A 109 -15.40 -6.89 2.45
CA GLY A 109 -16.27 -5.84 3.00
C GLY A 109 -15.71 -5.12 4.23
N ILE A 110 -14.38 -5.18 4.43
CA ILE A 110 -13.70 -4.59 5.59
C ILE A 110 -13.27 -3.15 5.32
N LEU A 111 -13.00 -2.77 4.06
CA LEU A 111 -12.84 -1.38 3.67
C LEU A 111 -14.19 -0.71 3.46
N GLY A 112 -14.29 0.55 3.91
CA GLY A 112 -15.44 1.42 3.70
C GLY A 112 -15.38 2.15 2.35
N GLU A 113 -16.51 2.67 1.92
CA GLU A 113 -16.58 3.51 0.71
C GLU A 113 -16.22 4.96 1.06
N TYR A 114 -15.20 5.47 0.41
CA TYR A 114 -14.83 6.88 0.46
C TYR A 114 -14.09 7.29 -0.81
N SER A 115 -14.51 8.43 -1.39
CA SER A 115 -13.79 9.11 -2.46
C SER A 115 -13.26 10.43 -1.92
N SER A 116 -11.94 10.54 -1.80
CA SER A 116 -11.31 11.79 -1.42
C SER A 116 -11.47 12.84 -2.54
N PRO A 117 -11.70 14.13 -2.21
CA PRO A 117 -11.63 15.21 -3.20
C PRO A 117 -10.29 15.26 -3.95
N GLU A 118 -9.24 14.68 -3.37
CA GLU A 118 -7.90 14.60 -3.94
C GLU A 118 -7.77 13.52 -5.03
N ASP A 119 -8.69 12.54 -5.11
CA ASP A 119 -8.64 11.40 -6.05
C ASP A 119 -8.58 11.82 -7.53
N ARG A 120 -9.09 13.01 -7.85
CA ARG A 120 -9.03 13.58 -9.21
C ARG A 120 -7.61 13.78 -9.75
N PHE A 121 -6.61 13.88 -8.87
CA PHE A 121 -5.20 14.05 -9.22
C PHE A 121 -4.46 12.73 -9.38
N TYR A 122 -5.12 11.60 -9.17
CA TYR A 122 -4.51 10.27 -9.25
C TYR A 122 -4.97 9.53 -10.50
N PRO A 123 -4.05 9.01 -11.33
CA PRO A 123 -4.39 8.19 -12.49
C PRO A 123 -5.21 6.96 -12.09
N ARG A 124 -6.04 6.49 -13.02
CA ARG A 124 -7.00 5.41 -12.75
C ARG A 124 -6.35 4.11 -12.26
N ASN A 125 -5.17 3.79 -12.78
CA ASN A 125 -4.39 2.60 -12.41
C ASN A 125 -3.69 2.70 -11.03
N PHE A 126 -3.80 3.85 -10.34
CA PHE A 126 -3.25 4.06 -9.00
C PHE A 126 -4.32 4.14 -7.91
N LYS A 127 -5.54 3.75 -8.20
CA LYS A 127 -6.64 3.75 -7.25
C LYS A 127 -7.68 2.70 -7.59
N GLU A 128 -8.46 2.33 -6.60
CA GLU A 128 -9.71 1.61 -6.76
C GLU A 128 -10.85 2.50 -6.28
N GLU A 129 -11.73 2.90 -7.23
CA GLU A 129 -12.76 3.89 -6.98
C GLU A 129 -13.57 3.59 -5.71
N LYS A 130 -13.79 4.63 -4.90
CA LYS A 130 -14.49 4.59 -3.61
C LYS A 130 -13.88 3.67 -2.55
N SER A 131 -12.68 3.16 -2.72
CA SER A 131 -12.10 2.18 -1.80
C SER A 131 -10.73 2.61 -1.26
N TRP A 132 -9.76 2.78 -2.13
CA TRP A 132 -8.42 3.20 -1.75
C TRP A 132 -7.71 3.95 -2.88
N THR A 133 -6.72 4.78 -2.51
CA THR A 133 -5.88 5.52 -3.46
C THR A 133 -4.42 5.37 -3.06
N THR A 134 -3.53 5.19 -4.03
CA THR A 134 -2.09 5.04 -3.82
C THR A 134 -1.48 6.33 -3.29
N THR A 135 -0.80 6.24 -2.15
CA THR A 135 -0.03 7.35 -1.59
C THR A 135 1.36 7.42 -2.20
N TYR A 136 2.02 6.27 -2.33
CA TYR A 136 3.33 6.15 -2.96
C TYR A 136 3.53 4.73 -3.50
N TYR A 137 4.58 4.53 -4.30
CA TYR A 137 4.96 3.19 -4.76
C TYR A 137 6.47 2.97 -4.64
N ASN A 138 6.88 1.70 -4.53
CA ASN A 138 8.27 1.29 -4.43
C ASN A 138 8.55 0.12 -5.36
N PRO A 139 9.60 0.19 -6.20
CA PRO A 139 10.04 -1.00 -6.90
C PRO A 139 10.77 -1.96 -5.95
N TYR A 140 10.54 -3.25 -6.15
CA TYR A 140 11.38 -4.29 -5.58
C TYR A 140 12.62 -4.49 -6.41
N VAL A 141 13.76 -4.46 -5.73
CA VAL A 141 15.09 -4.58 -6.34
C VAL A 141 15.91 -5.65 -5.64
N VAL A 142 17.00 -6.06 -6.26
CA VAL A 142 18.01 -6.91 -5.62
C VAL A 142 19.10 -6.01 -5.02
N LEU A 143 19.14 -5.96 -3.70
CA LEU A 143 20.14 -5.25 -2.90
C LEU A 143 21.39 -6.12 -2.73
N TYR A 144 22.58 -5.54 -2.80
CA TYR A 144 23.82 -6.21 -2.51
C TYR A 144 24.80 -5.34 -1.70
N ASN A 145 25.71 -6.00 -0.97
CA ASN A 145 26.81 -5.32 -0.30
C ASN A 145 27.99 -5.17 -1.27
N THR A 146 28.43 -3.93 -1.51
CA THR A 146 29.46 -3.59 -2.49
C THR A 146 30.86 -4.07 -2.11
N LYS A 147 31.10 -4.41 -0.83
CA LYS A 147 32.37 -5.00 -0.36
C LYS A 147 32.40 -6.52 -0.50
N LEU A 148 31.24 -7.18 -0.53
CA LEU A 148 31.11 -8.64 -0.60
C LEU A 148 30.86 -9.16 -2.02
N VAL A 149 30.27 -8.34 -2.88
CA VAL A 149 29.88 -8.72 -4.24
C VAL A 149 30.61 -7.85 -5.24
N ALA A 150 31.54 -8.45 -5.98
CA ALA A 150 32.25 -7.78 -7.07
C ALA A 150 31.32 -7.56 -8.28
N ALA A 151 31.52 -6.48 -9.03
CA ALA A 151 30.66 -6.06 -10.13
C ALA A 151 30.44 -7.14 -11.20
N GLN A 152 31.46 -7.94 -11.50
CA GLN A 152 31.38 -9.05 -12.47
C GLN A 152 30.48 -10.20 -12.02
N ASN A 153 30.20 -10.33 -10.72
CA ASN A 153 29.37 -11.37 -10.16
C ASN A 153 27.89 -10.95 -9.98
N LEU A 154 27.58 -9.67 -10.29
CA LEU A 154 26.21 -9.18 -10.11
C LEU A 154 25.25 -9.92 -11.04
N PRO A 155 24.09 -10.35 -10.53
CA PRO A 155 23.05 -10.96 -11.36
C PRO A 155 22.50 -9.92 -12.35
N LYS A 156 22.16 -10.34 -13.56
CA LYS A 156 21.61 -9.51 -14.64
C LYS A 156 20.15 -9.83 -14.94
N ARG A 157 19.69 -10.99 -14.54
CA ARG A 157 18.31 -11.48 -14.68
C ARG A 157 17.96 -12.37 -13.51
N TYR A 158 16.69 -12.66 -13.32
CA TYR A 158 16.19 -13.43 -12.16
C TYR A 158 16.81 -14.83 -12.10
N GLU A 159 17.02 -15.50 -13.25
CA GLU A 159 17.59 -16.84 -13.31
C GLU A 159 19.05 -16.88 -12.79
N ASP A 160 19.78 -15.77 -12.85
CA ASP A 160 21.16 -15.74 -12.37
C ASP A 160 21.24 -15.93 -10.82
N LEU A 161 20.15 -15.67 -10.09
CA LEU A 161 20.04 -15.96 -8.66
C LEU A 161 19.98 -17.47 -8.36
N LEU A 162 19.73 -18.29 -9.36
CA LEU A 162 19.74 -19.76 -9.25
C LEU A 162 21.14 -20.36 -9.40
N ASN A 163 22.15 -19.55 -9.75
CA ASN A 163 23.53 -20.00 -9.84
C ASN A 163 24.02 -20.49 -8.47
N PRO A 164 24.70 -21.66 -8.38
CA PRO A 164 25.26 -22.18 -7.12
C PRO A 164 26.18 -21.21 -6.39
N PHE A 165 26.75 -20.21 -7.07
CA PHE A 165 27.53 -19.13 -6.45
C PHE A 165 26.76 -18.39 -5.35
N TRP A 166 25.42 -18.29 -5.47
CA TRP A 166 24.54 -17.59 -4.53
C TRP A 166 24.06 -18.45 -3.37
N LYS A 167 24.33 -19.75 -3.37
CA LYS A 167 23.88 -20.66 -2.32
C LYS A 167 24.36 -20.19 -0.95
N ASN A 168 23.44 -20.06 0.03
CA ASN A 168 23.68 -19.57 1.38
C ASN A 168 24.17 -18.10 1.48
N LYS A 169 24.10 -17.31 0.40
CA LYS A 169 24.59 -15.91 0.37
C LYS A 169 23.46 -14.89 0.23
N MET A 170 22.23 -15.33 0.19
CA MET A 170 21.05 -14.51 -0.04
C MET A 170 20.16 -14.47 1.19
N ILE A 171 19.42 -13.36 1.34
CA ILE A 171 18.35 -13.20 2.32
C ILE A 171 17.05 -12.81 1.62
N LEU A 172 15.95 -13.38 2.10
CA LEU A 172 14.60 -13.12 1.61
C LEU A 172 13.72 -12.66 2.77
N GLU A 173 12.96 -11.58 2.57
CA GLU A 173 11.88 -11.23 3.47
C GLU A 173 10.66 -12.11 3.17
N LYS A 174 10.34 -13.03 4.09
CA LYS A 174 9.33 -14.06 3.91
C LYS A 174 7.88 -13.60 4.11
N ASP A 175 7.68 -12.34 4.51
CA ASP A 175 6.35 -11.72 4.76
C ASP A 175 5.85 -10.92 3.54
N LYS A 176 6.50 -11.05 2.37
CA LYS A 176 6.17 -10.30 1.15
C LYS A 176 5.36 -11.13 0.18
N ILE A 177 4.11 -11.44 0.55
CA ILE A 177 3.19 -12.17 -0.33
C ILE A 177 2.91 -11.39 -1.62
N ASP A 178 2.80 -10.07 -1.52
CA ASP A 178 2.64 -9.17 -2.66
C ASP A 178 3.80 -9.28 -3.66
N TRP A 179 5.06 -9.35 -3.19
CA TRP A 179 6.22 -9.60 -4.06
C TRP A 179 6.16 -11.03 -4.66
N PHE A 180 5.83 -12.02 -3.85
CA PHE A 180 5.75 -13.41 -4.30
C PHE A 180 4.70 -13.57 -5.40
N THR A 181 3.48 -13.11 -5.17
CA THR A 181 2.39 -13.15 -6.16
C THR A 181 2.77 -12.36 -7.43
N ALA A 182 3.35 -11.17 -7.28
CA ALA A 182 3.79 -10.38 -8.43
C ALA A 182 4.84 -11.11 -9.28
N MET A 183 5.79 -11.78 -8.65
CA MET A 183 6.79 -12.58 -9.36
C MET A 183 6.17 -13.78 -10.08
N LEU A 184 5.17 -14.44 -9.48
CA LEU A 184 4.43 -15.51 -10.14
C LEU A 184 3.72 -15.02 -11.42
N GLN A 185 3.19 -13.80 -11.40
CA GLN A 185 2.50 -13.22 -12.54
C GLN A 185 3.50 -12.74 -13.61
N ILE A 186 4.56 -12.03 -13.23
CA ILE A 186 5.59 -11.54 -14.15
C ILE A 186 6.28 -12.68 -14.90
N LEU A 187 6.59 -13.78 -14.23
CA LEU A 187 7.24 -14.96 -14.83
C LEU A 187 6.25 -15.91 -15.51
N GLY A 188 4.93 -15.72 -15.28
CA GLY A 188 3.89 -16.69 -15.56
C GLY A 188 3.78 -17.72 -14.43
N ARG A 189 2.56 -17.95 -13.92
CA ARG A 189 2.32 -18.69 -12.66
C ARG A 189 3.09 -20.01 -12.57
N GLU A 190 3.02 -20.85 -13.61
CA GLU A 190 3.68 -22.16 -13.59
C GLU A 190 5.21 -22.06 -13.54
N LYS A 191 5.79 -21.18 -14.40
CA LYS A 191 7.24 -20.94 -14.41
C LYS A 191 7.69 -20.24 -13.13
N GLY A 192 6.88 -19.30 -12.62
CA GLY A 192 7.13 -18.59 -11.38
C GLY A 192 7.20 -19.53 -10.17
N VAL A 193 6.28 -20.48 -10.05
CA VAL A 193 6.30 -21.50 -8.99
C VAL A 193 7.57 -22.37 -9.09
N ARG A 194 7.94 -22.82 -10.27
CA ARG A 194 9.20 -23.57 -10.47
C ARG A 194 10.41 -22.72 -10.04
N TYR A 195 10.47 -21.48 -10.51
CA TYR A 195 11.53 -20.54 -10.14
C TYR A 195 11.64 -20.36 -8.61
N MET A 196 10.52 -20.15 -7.92
CA MET A 196 10.52 -20.00 -6.46
C MET A 196 11.00 -21.26 -5.72
N ARG A 197 10.63 -22.46 -6.21
CA ARG A 197 11.16 -23.72 -5.68
C ARG A 197 12.66 -23.87 -5.90
N ASP A 198 13.17 -23.47 -7.07
CA ASP A 198 14.60 -23.51 -7.37
C ASP A 198 15.36 -22.45 -6.54
N LEU A 199 14.76 -21.27 -6.35
CA LEU A 199 15.31 -20.22 -5.49
C LEU A 199 15.39 -20.68 -4.02
N SER A 200 14.41 -21.40 -3.52
CA SER A 200 14.45 -21.94 -2.15
C SER A 200 15.58 -22.96 -1.95
N ARG A 201 15.95 -23.73 -3.00
CA ARG A 201 17.10 -24.66 -2.97
C ARG A 201 18.46 -23.95 -2.86
N GLN A 202 18.51 -22.65 -3.15
CA GLN A 202 19.70 -21.83 -2.86
C GLN A 202 19.87 -21.54 -1.37
N ASN A 203 18.91 -22.00 -0.54
CA ASN A 203 18.92 -21.86 0.93
C ASN A 203 19.08 -20.39 1.37
N PRO A 204 18.20 -19.46 0.92
CA PRO A 204 18.25 -18.10 1.40
C PRO A 204 17.92 -18.02 2.88
N MET A 205 18.60 -17.15 3.63
CA MET A 205 18.20 -16.82 4.99
C MET A 205 16.82 -16.17 4.97
N LEU A 206 15.88 -16.65 5.78
CA LEU A 206 14.53 -16.11 5.88
C LEU A 206 14.42 -15.20 7.10
N ARG A 207 13.94 -13.97 6.92
CA ARG A 207 13.73 -13.00 7.99
C ARG A 207 12.46 -12.19 7.72
N ILE A 208 12.03 -11.46 8.74
CA ILE A 208 10.90 -10.51 8.68
C ILE A 208 11.41 -9.13 9.06
N GLY A 209 10.96 -8.09 8.35
CA GLY A 209 11.29 -6.70 8.63
C GLY A 209 12.33 -6.12 7.67
N GLN A 210 11.83 -5.43 6.64
CA GLN A 210 12.61 -4.83 5.55
C GLN A 210 13.79 -3.99 6.07
N THR A 211 13.56 -3.16 7.08
CA THR A 211 14.60 -2.28 7.65
C THR A 211 15.73 -3.11 8.25
N LEU A 212 15.42 -4.12 9.07
CA LEU A 212 16.41 -5.03 9.67
C LEU A 212 17.21 -5.75 8.59
N ILE A 213 16.53 -6.32 7.60
CA ILE A 213 17.18 -7.10 6.54
C ILE A 213 18.15 -6.22 5.74
N THR A 214 17.74 -5.00 5.37
CA THR A 214 18.61 -4.06 4.66
C THR A 214 19.84 -3.68 5.50
N GLN A 215 19.69 -3.55 6.82
CA GLN A 215 20.80 -3.30 7.74
C GLN A 215 21.76 -4.48 7.84
N LEU A 216 21.27 -5.72 7.86
CA LEU A 216 22.12 -6.93 7.87
C LEU A 216 22.98 -7.01 6.61
N VAL A 217 22.41 -6.69 5.43
CA VAL A 217 23.21 -6.61 4.20
C VAL A 217 24.22 -5.48 4.28
N ALA A 218 23.84 -4.30 4.78
CA ALA A 218 24.74 -3.16 4.93
C ALA A 218 25.90 -3.45 5.89
N ALA A 219 25.66 -4.19 6.96
CA ALA A 219 26.67 -4.64 7.92
C ALA A 219 27.62 -5.72 7.36
N GLY A 220 27.26 -6.37 6.24
CA GLY A 220 28.05 -7.44 5.64
C GLY A 220 27.77 -8.83 6.21
N GLU A 221 26.69 -9.00 6.98
CA GLU A 221 26.27 -10.30 7.51
C GLU A 221 25.80 -11.25 6.41
N ILE A 222 25.29 -10.71 5.33
CA ILE A 222 24.83 -11.44 4.15
C ILE A 222 25.12 -10.62 2.88
N ALA A 223 25.38 -11.31 1.77
CA ALA A 223 25.84 -10.64 0.55
C ALA A 223 24.74 -9.92 -0.23
N LEU A 224 23.50 -10.47 -0.23
CA LEU A 224 22.44 -10.04 -1.13
C LEU A 224 21.06 -10.23 -0.53
N GLN A 225 20.15 -9.24 -0.73
CA GLN A 225 18.72 -9.36 -0.45
C GLN A 225 17.92 -9.41 -1.76
N ILE A 226 17.04 -10.40 -1.88
CA ILE A 226 16.32 -10.69 -3.13
C ILE A 226 15.19 -9.69 -3.41
N ASN A 227 14.44 -9.29 -2.37
CA ASN A 227 13.22 -8.48 -2.47
C ASN A 227 13.31 -7.20 -1.63
N ALA A 228 14.32 -6.40 -1.89
CA ALA A 228 14.55 -5.14 -1.19
C ALA A 228 13.67 -4.01 -1.76
N ASN A 229 13.25 -3.08 -0.90
CA ASN A 229 12.65 -1.83 -1.34
C ASN A 229 13.74 -0.84 -1.76
N ALA A 230 13.71 -0.37 -3.02
CA ALA A 230 14.71 0.56 -3.55
C ALA A 230 14.90 1.82 -2.67
N VAL A 231 13.81 2.36 -2.11
CA VAL A 231 13.85 3.54 -1.23
C VAL A 231 14.66 3.28 0.04
N SER A 232 14.46 2.11 0.68
CA SER A 232 15.22 1.74 1.89
C SER A 232 16.70 1.60 1.60
N VAL A 233 17.04 1.03 0.44
CA VAL A 233 18.44 0.90 -0.01
C VAL A 233 19.07 2.27 -0.27
N ASN A 234 18.38 3.13 -1.03
CA ASN A 234 18.90 4.46 -1.37
C ASN A 234 19.12 5.32 -0.12
N ARG A 235 18.22 5.26 0.87
CA ARG A 235 18.37 5.99 2.13
C ARG A 235 19.63 5.58 2.90
N LEU A 236 19.92 4.28 3.02
CA LEU A 236 21.13 3.81 3.69
C LEU A 236 22.39 4.09 2.87
N LYS A 237 22.33 3.95 1.53
CA LYS A 237 23.42 4.32 0.64
C LYS A 237 23.80 5.80 0.78
N GLN A 238 22.81 6.70 0.83
CA GLN A 238 23.04 8.15 1.06
C GLN A 238 23.68 8.44 2.42
N ARG A 239 23.48 7.58 3.41
CA ARG A 239 24.12 7.65 4.74
C ARG A 239 25.52 6.97 4.75
N GLY A 240 26.05 6.59 3.59
CA GLY A 240 27.39 6.02 3.43
C GLY A 240 27.48 4.50 3.62
N ALA A 241 26.36 3.78 3.69
CA ALA A 241 26.39 2.33 3.77
C ALA A 241 26.99 1.71 2.49
N PRO A 242 27.83 0.65 2.61
CA PRO A 242 28.47 0.00 1.47
C PRO A 242 27.51 -0.94 0.73
N ILE A 243 26.40 -0.38 0.23
CA ILE A 243 25.35 -1.14 -0.46
C ILE A 243 24.97 -0.44 -1.76
N ASP A 244 24.50 -1.23 -2.72
CA ASP A 244 23.84 -0.78 -3.93
C ASP A 244 22.81 -1.82 -4.39
N TRP A 245 22.09 -1.56 -5.46
CA TRP A 245 21.09 -2.46 -5.98
C TRP A 245 21.14 -2.61 -7.50
N VAL A 246 20.63 -3.72 -7.99
CA VAL A 246 20.45 -4.02 -9.41
C VAL A 246 18.98 -4.33 -9.73
N ALA A 247 18.59 -3.99 -10.96
CA ALA A 247 17.33 -4.36 -11.56
C ALA A 247 17.50 -5.60 -12.43
N LEU A 248 16.68 -6.64 -12.23
CA LEU A 248 16.83 -7.92 -12.92
C LEU A 248 15.81 -8.15 -14.05
N GLY A 249 15.21 -7.11 -14.60
CA GLY A 249 14.16 -7.18 -15.62
C GLY A 249 12.92 -6.43 -15.17
N PRO A 250 11.70 -6.85 -15.57
CA PRO A 250 10.49 -6.23 -15.07
C PRO A 250 10.45 -6.28 -13.54
N LEU A 251 10.39 -5.11 -12.89
CA LEU A 251 10.41 -4.99 -11.43
C LEU A 251 8.99 -4.90 -10.90
N PRO A 252 8.59 -5.71 -9.92
CA PRO A 252 7.35 -5.49 -9.21
C PRO A 252 7.33 -4.11 -8.56
N GLY A 253 6.35 -3.28 -8.92
CA GLY A 253 6.15 -1.95 -8.33
C GLY A 253 5.10 -2.03 -7.24
N LEU A 254 5.55 -2.06 -5.98
CA LEU A 254 4.66 -2.11 -4.84
C LEU A 254 3.92 -0.79 -4.68
N MET A 255 2.63 -0.76 -4.97
CA MET A 255 1.75 0.36 -4.63
C MET A 255 1.36 0.29 -3.16
N VAL A 256 1.55 1.36 -2.41
CA VAL A 256 1.06 1.52 -1.04
C VAL A 256 -0.10 2.50 -1.06
N GLY A 257 -1.28 1.98 -0.81
CA GLY A 257 -2.52 2.75 -0.80
C GLY A 257 -3.00 3.10 0.60
N VAL A 258 -3.94 4.02 0.66
CA VAL A 258 -4.68 4.38 1.88
C VAL A 258 -6.18 4.19 1.65
N GLY A 259 -6.85 3.60 2.61
CA GLY A 259 -8.30 3.40 2.61
C GLY A 259 -8.91 3.63 3.99
N LEU A 260 -10.20 3.95 3.99
CA LEU A 260 -11.04 4.09 5.17
C LEU A 260 -11.58 2.72 5.57
N MET A 261 -11.66 2.43 6.86
CA MET A 261 -12.28 1.19 7.32
C MET A 261 -13.82 1.31 7.32
N SER A 262 -14.51 0.21 6.97
CA SER A 262 -16.00 0.20 6.88
C SER A 262 -16.69 0.48 8.21
N GLN A 263 -16.01 0.21 9.32
CA GLN A 263 -16.51 0.39 10.69
C GLN A 263 -15.55 1.31 11.48
N ALA A 264 -15.04 2.36 10.82
CA ALA A 264 -14.14 3.31 11.46
C ALA A 264 -14.79 3.93 12.71
N PRO A 265 -14.17 3.85 13.90
CA PRO A 265 -14.68 4.49 15.11
C PRO A 265 -14.78 6.02 14.99
N HIS A 266 -13.88 6.65 14.22
CA HIS A 266 -13.77 8.09 14.06
C HIS A 266 -13.85 8.48 12.58
N PRO A 267 -15.02 8.31 11.90
CA PRO A 267 -15.13 8.39 10.44
C PRO A 267 -14.89 9.81 9.88
N ALA A 268 -15.18 10.87 10.61
CA ALA A 268 -14.95 12.24 10.15
C ALA A 268 -13.45 12.60 10.22
N ALA A 269 -12.79 12.30 11.32
CA ALA A 269 -11.36 12.48 11.49
C ALA A 269 -10.57 11.62 10.50
N ALA A 270 -11.00 10.39 10.27
CA ALA A 270 -10.43 9.47 9.29
C ALA A 270 -10.47 10.03 7.85
N ARG A 271 -11.59 10.61 7.43
CA ARG A 271 -11.72 11.25 6.10
C ARG A 271 -10.76 12.44 5.97
N LEU A 272 -10.67 13.31 7.00
CA LEU A 272 -9.72 14.41 7.00
C LEU A 272 -8.27 13.90 6.90
N PHE A 273 -7.95 12.78 7.55
CA PHE A 273 -6.61 12.22 7.50
C PHE A 273 -6.28 11.58 6.15
N VAL A 274 -7.22 10.84 5.55
CA VAL A 274 -7.07 10.32 4.18
C VAL A 274 -6.88 11.46 3.19
N ASP A 275 -7.71 12.50 3.25
CA ASP A 275 -7.56 13.69 2.40
C ASP A 275 -6.19 14.35 2.56
N PHE A 276 -5.70 14.45 3.80
CA PHE A 276 -4.39 15.02 4.07
C PHE A 276 -3.27 14.16 3.45
N LEU A 277 -3.28 12.84 3.64
CA LEU A 277 -2.26 11.95 3.08
C LEU A 277 -2.23 12.01 1.54
N LEU A 278 -3.39 12.20 0.91
CA LEU A 278 -3.53 12.31 -0.54
C LEU A 278 -3.32 13.75 -1.06
N SER A 279 -3.33 14.76 -0.19
CA SER A 279 -3.17 16.16 -0.57
C SER A 279 -1.77 16.45 -1.11
N LYS A 280 -1.61 17.59 -1.77
CA LYS A 280 -0.32 18.08 -2.25
C LYS A 280 0.72 18.12 -1.12
N GLU A 281 0.32 18.60 0.05
CA GLU A 281 1.17 18.69 1.24
C GLU A 281 1.64 17.30 1.73
N GLY A 282 0.72 16.34 1.87
CA GLY A 282 1.04 14.97 2.26
C GLY A 282 1.96 14.28 1.26
N GLN A 283 1.71 14.48 -0.04
CA GLN A 283 2.51 13.88 -1.10
C GLN A 283 3.93 14.47 -1.18
N GLN A 284 4.11 15.75 -0.90
CA GLN A 284 5.44 16.36 -0.80
C GLN A 284 6.24 15.80 0.37
N LEU A 285 5.60 15.43 1.48
CA LEU A 285 6.28 14.74 2.58
C LEU A 285 6.76 13.35 2.17
N TYR A 286 5.97 12.59 1.39
CA TYR A 286 6.42 11.30 0.83
C TYR A 286 7.60 11.50 -0.13
N GLN A 287 7.56 12.50 -1.00
CA GLN A 287 8.69 12.81 -1.89
C GLN A 287 9.96 13.17 -1.10
N SER A 288 9.84 13.98 -0.04
CA SER A 288 10.98 14.33 0.83
C SER A 288 11.60 13.11 1.52
N ALA A 289 10.79 12.06 1.77
CA ALA A 289 11.27 10.77 2.25
C ALA A 289 11.83 9.86 1.13
N GLY A 290 11.93 10.37 -0.10
CA GLY A 290 12.46 9.64 -1.27
C GLY A 290 11.46 8.66 -1.88
N ARG A 291 10.16 8.81 -1.62
CA ARG A 291 9.11 7.96 -2.19
C ARG A 291 8.72 8.39 -3.60
N LEU A 292 8.43 7.43 -4.46
CA LEU A 292 7.77 7.68 -5.73
C LEU A 292 6.26 7.88 -5.46
N ILE A 293 5.73 9.02 -5.86
CA ILE A 293 4.32 9.37 -5.63
C ILE A 293 3.47 9.12 -6.88
N ALA A 294 2.19 8.85 -6.67
CA ALA A 294 1.24 8.62 -7.75
C ALA A 294 0.47 9.88 -8.19
N ARG A 295 0.59 10.99 -7.44
CA ARG A 295 -0.12 12.24 -7.71
C ARG A 295 0.46 12.93 -8.95
N SER A 296 -0.38 13.16 -9.98
CA SER A 296 0.04 13.59 -11.32
C SER A 296 0.34 15.10 -11.46
N ASP A 297 -0.17 15.94 -10.55
CA ASP A 297 0.03 17.40 -10.57
C ASP A 297 1.27 17.86 -9.79
N LEU A 298 2.10 16.89 -9.33
CA LEU A 298 3.40 17.14 -8.71
C LEU A 298 4.53 16.61 -9.58
N PRO A 299 5.69 17.31 -9.63
CA PRO A 299 6.85 16.81 -10.35
C PRO A 299 7.32 15.49 -9.73
N GLN A 300 7.71 14.53 -10.58
CA GLN A 300 8.28 13.26 -10.16
C GLN A 300 9.79 13.41 -9.95
N ASP A 301 10.32 12.74 -8.91
CA ASP A 301 11.76 12.72 -8.67
C ASP A 301 12.49 11.84 -9.69
N GLU A 302 13.23 12.47 -10.59
CA GLU A 302 14.03 11.79 -11.62
C GLU A 302 15.15 10.90 -11.04
N SER A 303 15.62 11.20 -9.81
CA SER A 303 16.70 10.42 -9.17
C SER A 303 16.25 8.99 -8.81
N MET A 304 14.93 8.79 -8.70
CA MET A 304 14.31 7.50 -8.41
C MET A 304 13.94 6.72 -9.68
N LYS A 305 14.20 7.27 -10.88
CA LYS A 305 14.03 6.48 -12.11
C LYS A 305 14.93 5.25 -12.04
N VAL A 306 14.29 4.10 -12.00
CA VAL A 306 14.96 2.81 -12.00
C VAL A 306 15.68 2.65 -13.34
N ARG A 307 17.00 2.70 -13.32
CA ARG A 307 17.89 2.72 -14.50
C ARG A 307 17.49 1.63 -15.51
N GLY A 308 16.72 2.00 -16.55
CA GLY A 308 16.36 1.15 -17.68
C GLY A 308 15.44 -0.03 -17.40
N ALA A 309 14.96 -0.23 -16.18
CA ALA A 309 14.05 -1.31 -15.85
C ALA A 309 12.58 -0.86 -15.93
N GLN A 310 11.75 -1.69 -16.56
CA GLN A 310 10.31 -1.52 -16.56
C GLN A 310 9.76 -1.84 -15.16
N ILE A 311 9.11 -0.85 -14.53
CA ILE A 311 8.33 -1.09 -13.31
C ILE A 311 6.96 -1.61 -13.73
N VAL A 312 6.59 -2.79 -13.26
CA VAL A 312 5.25 -3.37 -13.42
C VAL A 312 4.50 -3.14 -12.11
N PRO A 313 3.50 -2.25 -12.07
CA PRO A 313 2.65 -2.10 -10.90
C PRO A 313 2.06 -3.45 -10.51
N VAL A 314 2.15 -3.81 -9.24
CA VAL A 314 1.51 -5.02 -8.72
C VAL A 314 0.01 -4.79 -8.80
N ASP A 315 -0.68 -5.51 -9.70
CA ASP A 315 -2.12 -5.40 -9.84
C ASP A 315 -2.80 -5.89 -8.56
N PRO A 316 -3.58 -5.03 -7.88
CA PRO A 316 -4.27 -5.43 -6.66
C PRO A 316 -5.22 -6.61 -6.83
N ALA A 317 -5.78 -6.82 -8.03
CA ALA A 317 -6.65 -7.96 -8.33
C ALA A 317 -5.92 -9.32 -8.18
N TRP A 318 -4.58 -9.34 -8.25
CA TRP A 318 -3.82 -10.57 -7.97
C TRP A 318 -3.98 -11.05 -6.53
N ALA A 319 -4.50 -10.20 -5.63
CA ALA A 319 -4.88 -10.59 -4.27
C ALA A 319 -6.05 -11.59 -4.19
N GLU A 320 -6.75 -11.86 -5.28
CA GLU A 320 -7.78 -12.91 -5.31
C GLU A 320 -7.20 -14.28 -4.94
N ASN A 321 -5.92 -14.52 -5.24
CA ASN A 321 -5.19 -15.74 -4.87
C ASN A 321 -4.43 -15.60 -3.53
N PHE A 322 -4.72 -14.59 -2.71
CA PHE A 322 -3.96 -14.28 -1.50
C PHE A 322 -3.77 -15.48 -0.57
N ASP A 323 -4.86 -16.19 -0.26
CA ASP A 323 -4.81 -17.31 0.70
C ASP A 323 -4.03 -18.51 0.10
N GLU A 324 -4.18 -18.77 -1.20
CA GLU A 324 -3.45 -19.80 -1.92
C GLU A 324 -1.95 -19.47 -2.02
N ASP A 325 -1.62 -18.24 -2.45
CA ASP A 325 -0.23 -17.81 -2.62
C ASP A 325 0.48 -17.68 -1.27
N SER A 326 -0.21 -17.26 -0.21
CA SER A 326 0.33 -17.25 1.16
C SER A 326 0.68 -18.65 1.63
N LYS A 327 -0.21 -19.63 1.40
CA LYS A 327 0.06 -21.03 1.71
C LYS A 327 1.23 -21.59 0.90
N LEU A 328 1.25 -21.32 -0.40
CA LEU A 328 2.30 -21.77 -1.32
C LEU A 328 3.66 -21.16 -0.95
N MET A 329 3.72 -19.88 -0.61
CA MET A 329 4.96 -19.22 -0.17
C MET A 329 5.51 -19.87 1.10
N LYS A 330 4.65 -20.17 2.10
CA LYS A 330 5.03 -20.86 3.33
C LYS A 330 5.50 -22.31 3.09
N GLU A 331 4.92 -23.00 2.10
CA GLU A 331 5.36 -24.33 1.67
C GLU A 331 6.76 -24.29 1.04
N ILE A 332 7.00 -23.31 0.15
CA ILE A 332 8.27 -23.19 -0.59
C ILE A 332 9.40 -22.64 0.31
N PHE A 333 9.09 -21.70 1.19
CA PHE A 333 10.02 -21.07 2.11
C PHE A 333 9.58 -21.33 3.57
N PRO A 334 9.74 -22.57 4.07
CA PRO A 334 9.37 -22.91 5.44
C PRO A 334 10.24 -22.17 6.46
N ASN A 335 9.72 -22.06 7.70
CA ASN A 335 10.39 -21.37 8.80
C ASN A 335 11.71 -22.03 9.21
#